data_eb282c20a01a73e02b999e54afa52ee4
#
_entry.id   eb282c20a01a73e02b999e54afa52ee4
#
_cell.length_a   1.000
_cell.length_b   1.000
_cell.length_c   1.000
_cell.angle_alpha   90.00
_cell.angle_beta   90.00
_cell.angle_gamma   90.00
#
_symmetry.space_group_name_H-M   'P 1'
#
loop_
_entity.id
_entity.type
_entity.pdbx_description
1 polymer ?
#
loop_
_entity_poly.entity_id
_entity_poly.type
_entity_poly.pdbx_seq_one_letter_code
_entity_poly.pdbx_strand_id
1 'polypeptide(L)'
;MRNARDAAIAAVERAFAEGRAIRGYEADDAARTVIREAGFGEYFTHRTGHNISHELHGSGAHLDNLETHDERLLLPRTCFSVEPGIYLPEFGVRSEIDMMTAPGKAWVTGLIQQELVRI
;
A
#
# COMPACT_ATOMS: atom_id res chain seq x y z
N MET A 1 0.73 -3.10 11.87
CA MET A 1 0.27 -3.22 10.47
C MET A 1 -0.86 -2.27 10.11
N ARG A 2 -1.89 -2.13 10.92
CA ARG A 2 -2.97 -1.18 10.64
C ARG A 2 -2.47 0.24 10.34
N ASN A 3 -1.63 0.82 11.19
CA ASN A 3 -1.11 2.17 11.00
C ASN A 3 -0.27 2.32 9.72
N ALA A 4 0.50 1.31 9.34
CA ALA A 4 1.27 1.33 8.10
C ALA A 4 0.36 1.30 6.87
N ARG A 5 -0.64 0.40 6.85
CA ARG A 5 -1.67 0.36 5.81
C ARG A 5 -2.38 1.71 5.68
N ASP A 6 -2.85 2.26 6.80
CA ASP A 6 -3.60 3.51 6.83
C ASP A 6 -2.73 4.72 6.39
N ALA A 7 -1.41 4.69 6.65
CA ALA A 7 -0.49 5.71 6.16
C ALA A 7 -0.37 5.70 4.62
N ALA A 8 -0.26 4.52 4.02
CA ALA A 8 -0.24 4.40 2.56
C ALA A 8 -1.57 4.85 1.93
N ILE A 9 -2.71 4.42 2.50
CA ILE A 9 -4.05 4.85 2.06
C ILE A 9 -4.13 6.38 2.09
N ALA A 10 -3.79 7.00 3.22
CA ALA A 10 -3.86 8.45 3.40
C ALA A 10 -2.95 9.21 2.42
N ALA A 11 -1.75 8.70 2.13
CA ALA A 11 -0.83 9.32 1.18
C ALA A 11 -1.44 9.35 -0.23
N VAL A 12 -2.03 8.24 -0.68
CA VAL A 12 -2.67 8.15 -2.00
C VAL A 12 -3.93 9.01 -2.07
N GLU A 13 -4.82 8.89 -1.09
CA GLU A 13 -6.07 9.67 -1.05
C GLU A 13 -5.80 11.17 -1.09
N ARG A 14 -4.83 11.64 -0.29
CA ARG A 14 -4.44 13.05 -0.24
C ARG A 14 -3.88 13.54 -1.56
N ALA A 15 -2.97 12.77 -2.18
CA ALA A 15 -2.37 13.15 -3.45
C ALA A 15 -3.43 13.31 -4.55
N PHE A 16 -4.36 12.37 -4.66
CA PHE A 16 -5.45 12.44 -5.63
C PHE A 16 -6.42 13.59 -5.34
N ALA A 17 -6.79 13.81 -4.08
CA ALA A 17 -7.67 14.92 -3.69
C ALA A 17 -7.05 16.30 -3.97
N GLU A 18 -5.75 16.43 -3.81
CA GLU A 18 -4.99 17.67 -4.07
C GLU A 18 -4.60 17.83 -5.55
N GLY A 19 -4.88 16.84 -6.40
CA GLY A 19 -4.43 16.84 -7.80
C GLY A 19 -2.90 16.75 -7.95
N ARG A 20 -2.22 16.22 -6.93
CA ARG A 20 -0.77 16.06 -6.89
C ARG A 20 -0.38 14.67 -7.43
N ALA A 21 0.65 14.62 -8.27
CA ALA A 21 1.22 13.36 -8.71
C ALA A 21 1.79 12.57 -7.50
N ILE A 22 1.59 11.26 -7.52
CA ILE A 22 2.20 10.32 -6.56
C ILE A 22 2.74 9.11 -7.33
N ARG A 23 3.95 8.69 -6.97
CA ARG A 23 4.64 7.55 -7.57
C ARG A 23 4.49 6.32 -6.69
N GLY A 24 4.68 5.16 -7.27
CA GLY A 24 4.59 3.89 -6.55
C GLY A 24 5.50 3.82 -5.32
N TYR A 25 6.77 4.25 -5.46
CA TYR A 25 7.70 4.25 -4.34
C TYR A 25 7.29 5.18 -3.19
N GLU A 26 6.64 6.31 -3.48
CA GLU A 26 6.20 7.25 -2.44
C GLU A 26 5.09 6.65 -1.57
N ALA A 27 4.18 5.91 -2.18
CA ALA A 27 3.12 5.20 -1.46
C ALA A 27 3.70 4.04 -0.61
N ASP A 28 4.70 3.31 -1.13
CA ASP A 28 5.42 2.30 -0.34
C ASP A 28 6.14 2.93 0.85
N ASP A 29 6.85 4.04 0.63
CA ASP A 29 7.60 4.74 1.69
C ASP A 29 6.71 5.19 2.83
N ALA A 30 5.47 5.57 2.56
CA ALA A 30 4.51 5.97 3.59
C ALA A 30 4.24 4.81 4.57
N ALA A 31 4.00 3.59 4.09
CA ALA A 31 3.82 2.41 4.94
C ALA A 31 5.15 1.96 5.57
N ARG A 32 6.20 1.90 4.77
CA ARG A 32 7.52 1.40 5.17
C ARG A 32 8.14 2.24 6.28
N THR A 33 7.95 3.55 6.25
CA THR A 33 8.41 4.47 7.29
C THR A 33 7.77 4.16 8.64
N VAL A 34 6.46 3.94 8.68
CA VAL A 34 5.75 3.57 9.91
C VAL A 34 6.31 2.28 10.52
N ILE A 35 6.56 1.27 9.67
CA ILE A 35 7.10 -0.02 10.11
C ILE A 35 8.53 0.13 10.62
N ARG A 36 9.36 0.89 9.91
CA ARG A 36 10.75 1.15 10.29
C ARG A 36 10.85 1.91 11.60
N GLU A 37 10.07 2.95 11.78
CA GLU A 37 10.02 3.76 13.01
C GLU A 37 9.53 2.96 14.23
N ALA A 38 8.69 1.95 13.99
CA ALA A 38 8.26 1.00 15.03
C ALA A 38 9.32 -0.07 15.36
N GLY A 39 10.47 -0.10 14.68
CA GLY A 39 11.56 -1.04 14.92
C GLY A 39 11.44 -2.37 14.17
N PHE A 40 10.53 -2.48 13.19
CA PHE A 40 10.27 -3.72 12.45
C PHE A 40 10.70 -3.67 10.98
N GLY A 41 11.50 -2.67 10.58
CA GLY A 41 11.85 -2.44 9.17
C GLY A 41 12.50 -3.65 8.49
N GLU A 42 13.38 -4.38 9.19
CA GLU A 42 14.05 -5.58 8.65
C GLU A 42 13.11 -6.77 8.40
N TYR A 43 11.94 -6.76 9.03
CA TYR A 43 10.94 -7.82 8.88
C TYR A 43 9.89 -7.54 7.80
N PHE A 44 9.96 -6.37 7.17
CA PHE A 44 9.09 -6.02 6.03
C PHE A 44 9.81 -6.31 4.71
N THR A 45 9.64 -7.52 4.23
CA THR A 45 10.46 -8.15 3.20
C THR A 45 9.84 -8.18 1.81
N HIS A 46 8.76 -7.45 1.58
CA HIS A 46 8.12 -7.28 0.27
C HIS A 46 7.61 -5.86 0.07
N ARG A 47 7.17 -5.52 -1.13
CA ARG A 47 6.56 -4.23 -1.45
C ARG A 47 5.23 -4.04 -0.72
N THR A 48 4.81 -2.79 -0.56
CA THR A 48 3.54 -2.47 0.11
C THR A 48 2.31 -2.91 -0.68
N GLY A 49 2.41 -2.98 -2.01
CA GLY A 49 1.29 -3.42 -2.83
C GLY A 49 1.63 -3.51 -4.32
N HIS A 50 0.67 -4.01 -5.10
CA HIS A 50 0.85 -4.21 -6.53
C HIS A 50 -0.38 -3.75 -7.31
N ASN A 51 -0.15 -3.36 -8.57
CA ASN A 51 -1.24 -3.08 -9.49
C ASN A 51 -2.08 -4.34 -9.71
N ILE A 52 -3.39 -4.17 -9.78
CA ILE A 52 -4.38 -5.21 -10.09
C ILE A 52 -5.08 -4.83 -11.39
N SER A 53 -5.18 -5.78 -12.33
CA SER A 53 -5.94 -5.64 -13.57
C SER A 53 -6.80 -6.88 -13.76
N HIS A 54 -7.02 -7.35 -14.98
CA HIS A 54 -7.53 -8.71 -15.21
C HIS A 54 -6.50 -9.79 -14.79
N GLU A 55 -5.24 -9.41 -14.67
CA GLU A 55 -4.20 -10.20 -14.02
C GLU A 55 -4.06 -9.77 -12.56
N LEU A 56 -3.77 -10.73 -11.66
CA LEU A 56 -3.58 -10.46 -10.25
C LEU A 56 -2.45 -9.44 -10.00
N HIS A 57 -1.35 -9.57 -10.74
CA HIS A 57 -0.27 -8.59 -10.79
C HIS A 57 -0.30 -7.91 -12.17
N GLY A 58 -0.95 -6.77 -12.25
CA GLY A 58 -1.06 -6.01 -13.49
C GLY A 58 0.23 -5.30 -13.87
N SER A 59 0.22 -4.67 -15.04
CA SER A 59 1.38 -3.95 -15.60
C SER A 59 1.51 -2.48 -15.15
N GLY A 60 0.57 -1.96 -14.38
CA GLY A 60 0.61 -0.60 -13.85
C GLY A 60 1.63 -0.43 -12.72
N ALA A 61 1.70 0.79 -12.16
CA ALA A 61 2.61 1.09 -11.06
C ALA A 61 2.28 0.24 -9.81
N HIS A 62 3.33 -0.29 -9.20
CA HIS A 62 3.26 -0.97 -7.90
C HIS A 62 3.64 0.00 -6.78
N LEU A 63 3.19 -0.27 -5.57
CA LEU A 63 3.63 0.43 -4.37
C LEU A 63 4.90 -0.26 -3.88
N ASP A 64 6.04 0.12 -4.46
CA ASP A 64 7.31 -0.61 -4.30
C ASP A 64 8.51 0.34 -4.22
N ASN A 65 9.24 0.26 -3.13
CA ASN A 65 10.56 0.86 -2.93
C ASN A 65 11.52 -0.13 -2.26
N LEU A 66 11.34 -1.42 -2.50
CA LEU A 66 12.19 -2.49 -1.96
C LEU A 66 12.78 -3.34 -3.08
N GLU A 67 11.93 -4.07 -3.80
CA GLU A 67 12.35 -4.91 -4.93
C GLU A 67 12.66 -4.06 -6.16
N THR A 68 11.85 -3.04 -6.36
CA THR A 68 11.99 -2.05 -7.43
C THR A 68 11.72 -0.66 -6.84
N HIS A 69 12.49 0.33 -7.26
CA HIS A 69 12.14 1.73 -7.02
C HIS A 69 11.14 2.15 -8.09
N ASP A 70 9.84 1.96 -7.83
CA ASP A 70 8.80 2.18 -8.84
C ASP A 70 8.49 3.66 -9.01
N GLU A 71 9.15 4.29 -9.99
CA GLU A 71 8.99 5.71 -10.32
C GLU A 71 7.74 6.02 -11.14
N ARG A 72 6.98 4.99 -11.54
CA ARG A 72 5.76 5.21 -12.31
C ARG A 72 4.68 5.87 -11.47
N LEU A 73 3.90 6.72 -12.11
CA LEU A 73 2.78 7.39 -11.47
C LEU A 73 1.62 6.43 -11.22
N LEU A 74 0.97 6.56 -10.07
CA LEU A 74 -0.35 5.97 -9.84
C LEU A 74 -1.35 6.78 -10.68
N LEU A 75 -1.90 6.14 -11.69
CA LEU A 75 -2.80 6.79 -12.65
C LEU A 75 -4.27 6.68 -12.18
N PRO A 76 -5.14 7.62 -12.59
CA PRO A 76 -6.58 7.45 -12.39
C PRO A 76 -7.10 6.24 -13.18
N ARG A 77 -8.18 5.64 -12.69
CA ARG A 77 -8.83 4.43 -13.23
C ARG A 77 -7.95 3.19 -13.13
N THR A 78 -7.17 3.08 -12.06
CA THR A 78 -6.39 1.89 -11.74
C THR A 78 -6.82 1.31 -10.40
N CYS A 79 -6.50 0.04 -10.20
CA CYS A 79 -6.70 -0.69 -8.96
C CYS A 79 -5.35 -1.24 -8.48
N PHE A 80 -5.14 -1.26 -7.18
CA PHE A 80 -3.94 -1.83 -6.57
C PHE A 80 -4.20 -2.25 -5.14
N SER A 81 -3.41 -3.22 -4.65
CA SER A 81 -3.43 -3.64 -3.26
C SER A 81 -2.62 -2.68 -2.37
N VAL A 82 -2.97 -2.64 -1.09
CA VAL A 82 -2.17 -2.06 -0.01
C VAL A 82 -2.10 -3.12 1.09
N GLU A 83 -0.95 -3.79 1.19
CA GLU A 83 -0.81 -5.03 1.96
C GLU A 83 0.49 -5.12 2.77
N PRO A 84 0.84 -4.09 3.56
CA PRO A 84 2.06 -4.16 4.35
C PRO A 84 2.00 -5.31 5.34
N GLY A 85 3.18 -5.95 5.55
CA GLY A 85 3.31 -7.08 6.45
C GLY A 85 4.68 -7.16 7.09
N ILE A 86 4.75 -7.76 8.25
CA ILE A 86 6.01 -8.13 8.92
C ILE A 86 6.01 -9.62 9.22
N TYR A 87 7.19 -10.21 9.14
CA TYR A 87 7.37 -11.67 9.29
C TYR A 87 8.53 -11.94 10.24
N LEU A 88 8.19 -12.16 11.50
CA LEU A 88 9.13 -12.55 12.55
C LEU A 88 9.27 -14.07 12.59
N PRO A 89 10.32 -14.62 13.23
CA PRO A 89 10.45 -16.07 13.37
C PRO A 89 9.24 -16.75 14.04
N GLU A 90 8.59 -16.05 14.96
CA GLU A 90 7.48 -16.59 15.75
C GLU A 90 6.11 -16.43 15.09
N PHE A 91 5.94 -15.39 14.28
CA PHE A 91 4.65 -15.10 13.62
C PHE A 91 4.81 -14.09 12.48
N GLY A 92 3.82 -14.08 11.58
CA GLY A 92 3.66 -13.03 10.58
C GLY A 92 2.33 -12.31 10.72
N VAL A 93 2.30 -11.03 10.34
CA VAL A 93 1.09 -10.21 10.30
C VAL A 93 1.06 -9.40 9.01
N ARG A 94 -0.04 -9.51 8.28
CA ARG A 94 -0.34 -8.69 7.09
C ARG A 94 -1.73 -8.06 7.27
N SER A 95 -1.89 -6.83 6.84
CA SER A 95 -3.21 -6.20 6.71
C SER A 95 -3.36 -5.72 5.28
N GLU A 96 -4.39 -6.19 4.59
CA GLU A 96 -4.57 -5.99 3.16
C GLU A 96 -5.94 -5.38 2.85
N ILE A 97 -5.95 -4.43 1.93
CA ILE A 97 -7.13 -3.85 1.28
C ILE A 97 -6.78 -3.56 -0.19
N ASP A 98 -7.80 -3.32 -1.00
CA ASP A 98 -7.63 -2.82 -2.35
C ASP A 98 -8.13 -1.38 -2.46
N MET A 99 -7.46 -0.61 -3.30
CA MET A 99 -7.84 0.76 -3.63
C MET A 99 -8.15 0.91 -5.11
N MET A 100 -9.11 1.78 -5.38
CA MET A 100 -9.42 2.28 -6.72
C MET A 100 -9.13 3.76 -6.81
N THR A 101 -8.80 4.22 -8.01
CA THR A 101 -8.53 5.62 -8.32
C THR A 101 -9.42 6.13 -9.44
N ALA A 102 -9.73 7.42 -9.39
CA ALA A 102 -10.39 8.19 -10.43
C ALA A 102 -9.78 9.59 -10.46
N PRO A 103 -10.05 10.42 -11.49
CA PRO A 103 -9.59 11.81 -11.46
C PRO A 103 -10.05 12.51 -10.17
N GLY A 104 -9.10 13.03 -9.40
CA GLY A 104 -9.35 13.76 -8.14
C GLY A 104 -9.78 12.92 -6.95
N LYS A 105 -9.76 11.60 -7.04
CA LYS A 105 -10.23 10.72 -5.98
C LYS A 105 -9.51 9.38 -5.95
N ALA A 106 -9.23 8.90 -4.73
CA ALA A 106 -8.85 7.50 -4.46
C ALA A 106 -9.65 7.00 -3.26
N TRP A 107 -9.97 5.70 -3.21
CA TRP A 107 -10.76 5.12 -2.11
C TRP A 107 -10.50 3.64 -1.95
N VAL A 108 -10.75 3.13 -0.75
CA VAL A 108 -10.73 1.69 -0.46
C VAL A 108 -12.02 1.05 -0.96
N THR A 109 -11.93 -0.10 -1.62
CA THR A 109 -13.08 -0.76 -2.28
C THR A 109 -13.89 -1.68 -1.39
N GLY A 110 -13.38 -2.05 -0.22
CA GLY A 110 -14.00 -3.00 0.70
C GLY A 110 -14.02 -2.51 2.14
N LEU A 111 -14.27 -3.44 3.04
CA LEU A 111 -14.22 -3.18 4.48
C LEU A 111 -12.77 -3.03 4.94
N ILE A 112 -12.52 -2.03 5.78
CA ILE A 112 -11.22 -1.81 6.40
C ILE A 112 -11.22 -2.48 7.76
N GLN A 113 -10.52 -3.60 7.89
CA GLN A 113 -10.39 -4.33 9.16
C GLN A 113 -9.66 -3.49 10.20
N GLN A 114 -10.27 -3.30 11.37
CA GLN A 114 -9.73 -2.49 12.46
C GLN A 114 -9.14 -3.33 13.58
N GLU A 115 -9.61 -4.57 13.77
CA GLU A 115 -9.21 -5.45 14.85
C GLU A 115 -8.96 -6.86 14.35
N LEU A 116 -8.19 -7.63 15.12
CA LEU A 116 -7.99 -9.06 14.87
C LEU A 116 -9.28 -9.83 15.13
N VAL A 117 -9.63 -10.70 14.18
CA VAL A 117 -10.70 -11.68 14.41
C VAL A 117 -10.12 -12.80 15.27
N ARG A 118 -10.66 -12.99 16.45
CA ARG A 118 -10.28 -14.09 17.36
C ARG A 118 -11.17 -15.30 17.08
N ILE A 119 -10.57 -16.44 16.97
CA ILE A 119 -11.23 -17.74 16.79
C ILE A 119 -11.12 -18.57 18.05
#